data_b559db79573fc5c88fe6a11ab5f65468
#
_entry.id   b559db79573fc5c88fe6a11ab5f65468
#
_cell.length_a   1.000
_cell.length_b   1.000
_cell.length_c   1.000
_cell.angle_alpha   90.00
_cell.angle_beta   90.00
_cell.angle_gamma   90.00
#
_symmetry.space_group_name_H-M   'P 1'
#
loop_
_entity.id
_entity.type
_entity.pdbx_description
1 polymer ?
#
loop_
_entity_poly.entity_id
_entity_poly.type
_entity_poly.pdbx_seq_one_letter_code
_entity_poly.pdbx_strand_id
1 'polypeptide(L)'
;MNGKFVTVLVLVAALSLTLASVAFAQAKGGQDTEKFKAKLTELNDSGAKGIARLSLEEDELTTKINSRGFSANLPHAQHIHGEEQAKNECPPATADDDGDGLVSTVEGLPFYGPIRVSFTTEGDTSPASALALDRFPVANPGGSFRYNETFEIPSEVAANLGELHIVQHGVDLNGNGVYDGPISGLGVPLEAELPATCGVIVPKG
;
A
#
# COMPACT_ATOMS: atom_id res chain seq x y z
N MET A 1 -29.39 -77.78 59.18
CA MET A 1 -28.58 -76.57 59.41
C MET A 1 -28.78 -75.69 58.17
N ASN A 2 -29.64 -74.66 58.30
CA ASN A 2 -30.10 -73.81 57.15
C ASN A 2 -29.25 -72.60 57.02
N GLY A 3 -28.47 -72.50 55.93
CA GLY A 3 -27.73 -71.27 55.55
C GLY A 3 -28.54 -70.43 54.58
N LYS A 4 -28.95 -69.22 55.04
CA LYS A 4 -29.69 -68.25 54.24
C LYS A 4 -28.67 -67.42 53.49
N PHE A 5 -28.69 -67.48 52.17
CA PHE A 5 -27.94 -66.57 51.34
C PHE A 5 -28.71 -65.24 51.18
N VAL A 6 -28.10 -64.16 51.62
CA VAL A 6 -28.65 -62.81 51.44
C VAL A 6 -27.98 -62.23 50.13
N THR A 7 -28.83 -62.06 49.12
CA THR A 7 -28.39 -61.41 47.86
C THR A 7 -28.48 -59.92 48.03
N VAL A 8 -27.39 -59.23 48.05
CA VAL A 8 -27.29 -57.76 48.02
C VAL A 8 -27.34 -57.28 46.58
N LEU A 9 -28.42 -56.60 46.26
CA LEU A 9 -28.60 -55.96 44.95
C LEU A 9 -27.92 -54.57 44.98
N VAL A 10 -26.80 -54.42 44.28
CA VAL A 10 -26.16 -53.10 44.13
C VAL A 10 -26.74 -52.39 42.91
N LEU A 11 -27.54 -51.36 43.17
CA LEU A 11 -28.01 -50.45 42.14
C LEU A 11 -26.92 -49.45 41.79
N VAL A 12 -26.34 -49.60 40.61
CA VAL A 12 -25.42 -48.60 40.02
C VAL A 12 -26.26 -47.55 39.28
N ALA A 13 -26.47 -46.37 39.88
CA ALA A 13 -27.05 -45.22 39.21
C ALA A 13 -26.02 -44.59 38.28
N ALA A 14 -26.18 -44.76 36.98
CA ALA A 14 -25.36 -44.10 35.97
C ALA A 14 -25.83 -42.62 35.83
N LEU A 15 -25.04 -41.70 36.38
CA LEU A 15 -25.23 -40.26 36.23
C LEU A 15 -24.67 -39.82 34.88
N SER A 16 -25.53 -39.68 33.88
CA SER A 16 -25.14 -39.15 32.56
C SER A 16 -24.97 -37.64 32.63
N LEU A 17 -23.70 -37.15 32.70
CA LEU A 17 -23.38 -35.74 32.50
C LEU A 17 -23.50 -35.43 31.02
N THR A 18 -24.54 -34.73 30.63
CA THR A 18 -24.63 -34.08 29.30
C THR A 18 -23.83 -32.80 29.33
N LEU A 19 -22.61 -32.83 28.76
CA LEU A 19 -21.82 -31.64 28.43
C LEU A 19 -22.54 -30.87 27.33
N ALA A 20 -23.29 -29.84 27.69
CA ALA A 20 -23.80 -28.86 26.75
C ALA A 20 -22.58 -28.06 26.21
N SER A 21 -22.14 -28.35 25.01
CA SER A 21 -21.14 -27.53 24.28
C SER A 21 -21.81 -26.19 23.94
N VAL A 22 -21.51 -25.16 24.71
CA VAL A 22 -21.87 -23.79 24.34
C VAL A 22 -20.91 -23.38 23.22
N ALA A 23 -21.38 -23.51 21.99
CA ALA A 23 -20.67 -22.91 20.84
C ALA A 23 -20.82 -21.38 20.99
N PHE A 24 -19.77 -20.72 21.45
CA PHE A 24 -19.63 -19.29 21.28
C PHE A 24 -19.48 -19.04 19.79
N ALA A 25 -20.58 -18.71 19.11
CA ALA A 25 -20.50 -18.02 17.83
C ALA A 25 -19.89 -16.67 18.15
N GLN A 26 -18.58 -16.52 17.89
CA GLN A 26 -17.97 -15.21 17.78
C GLN A 26 -18.70 -14.52 16.64
N ALA A 27 -19.59 -13.59 16.98
CA ALA A 27 -20.08 -12.62 16.03
C ALA A 27 -18.82 -11.91 15.53
N LYS A 28 -18.45 -12.09 14.24
CA LYS A 28 -17.55 -11.20 13.55
C LYS A 28 -18.22 -9.83 13.63
N GLY A 29 -17.84 -9.03 14.63
CA GLY A 29 -18.20 -7.63 14.66
C GLY A 29 -17.77 -7.07 13.33
N GLY A 30 -18.68 -6.46 12.58
CA GLY A 30 -18.31 -5.80 11.34
C GLY A 30 -17.22 -4.81 11.68
N GLN A 31 -15.99 -5.09 11.25
CA GLN A 31 -14.89 -4.16 11.40
C GLN A 31 -15.19 -2.96 10.49
N ASP A 32 -15.05 -1.77 11.06
CA ASP A 32 -15.32 -0.54 10.34
C ASP A 32 -14.23 -0.37 9.27
N THR A 33 -14.62 -0.50 8.01
CA THR A 33 -13.72 -0.25 6.88
C THR A 33 -13.51 1.25 6.73
N GLU A 34 -12.32 1.71 7.00
CA GLU A 34 -11.93 3.10 6.76
C GLU A 34 -11.68 3.34 5.26
N LYS A 35 -12.11 4.49 4.76
CA LYS A 35 -11.97 4.82 3.34
C LYS A 35 -11.17 6.11 3.16
N PHE A 36 -10.25 6.07 2.21
CA PHE A 36 -9.38 7.20 1.88
C PHE A 36 -9.39 7.45 0.38
N LYS A 37 -8.90 8.61 0.00
CA LYS A 37 -8.65 8.99 -1.39
C LYS A 37 -7.38 9.83 -1.48
N ALA A 38 -6.70 9.77 -2.63
CA ALA A 38 -5.67 10.72 -3.01
C ALA A 38 -5.92 11.20 -4.44
N LYS A 39 -5.81 12.52 -4.65
CA LYS A 39 -5.76 13.10 -5.99
C LYS A 39 -4.29 13.27 -6.34
N LEU A 40 -3.82 12.49 -7.32
CA LEU A 40 -2.45 12.51 -7.79
C LEU A 40 -2.33 13.60 -8.86
N THR A 41 -1.53 14.62 -8.56
CA THR A 41 -1.26 15.75 -9.44
C THR A 41 0.16 15.66 -9.97
N GLU A 42 0.39 16.19 -11.15
CA GLU A 42 1.69 16.15 -11.80
C GLU A 42 2.82 16.78 -10.98
N LEU A 43 4.00 16.21 -11.13
CA LEU A 43 5.30 16.78 -10.78
C LEU A 43 6.17 16.76 -12.03
N ASN A 44 7.20 17.61 -12.06
CA ASN A 44 8.22 17.63 -13.13
C ASN A 44 7.62 17.79 -14.54
N ASP A 45 6.54 18.57 -14.66
CA ASP A 45 5.84 18.80 -15.94
C ASP A 45 5.53 17.50 -16.71
N SER A 46 5.36 16.39 -15.98
CA SER A 46 5.15 15.05 -16.54
C SER A 46 3.84 14.90 -17.33
N GLY A 47 2.87 15.79 -17.12
CA GLY A 47 1.49 15.65 -17.65
C GLY A 47 0.69 14.53 -16.99
N ALA A 48 1.31 13.78 -16.08
CA ALA A 48 0.71 12.63 -15.40
C ALA A 48 -0.28 13.05 -14.32
N LYS A 49 -1.31 12.24 -14.12
CA LYS A 49 -2.30 12.43 -13.05
C LYS A 49 -3.05 11.15 -12.75
N GLY A 50 -3.61 11.08 -11.56
CA GLY A 50 -4.36 9.89 -11.15
C GLY A 50 -5.33 10.17 -10.01
N ILE A 51 -6.09 9.12 -9.69
CA ILE A 51 -6.93 9.06 -8.50
C ILE A 51 -6.72 7.71 -7.83
N ALA A 52 -6.34 7.74 -6.57
CA ALA A 52 -6.31 6.58 -5.69
C ALA A 52 -7.54 6.55 -4.79
N ARG A 53 -8.06 5.34 -4.55
CA ARG A 53 -9.06 5.03 -3.53
C ARG A 53 -8.53 3.87 -2.72
N LEU A 54 -8.53 4.05 -1.40
CA LEU A 54 -8.01 3.07 -0.47
C LEU A 54 -9.13 2.67 0.50
N SER A 55 -9.12 1.41 0.88
CA SER A 55 -9.98 0.88 1.93
C SER A 55 -9.10 0.09 2.88
N LEU A 56 -9.13 0.45 4.16
CA LEU A 56 -8.36 -0.16 5.22
C LEU A 56 -9.28 -0.90 6.18
N GLU A 57 -8.99 -2.16 6.44
CA GLU A 57 -9.63 -2.99 7.45
C GLU A 57 -8.52 -3.58 8.34
N GLU A 58 -8.36 -3.08 9.57
CA GLU A 58 -7.18 -3.34 10.41
C GLU A 58 -5.88 -2.95 9.69
N ASP A 59 -5.07 -3.93 9.31
CA ASP A 59 -3.81 -3.76 8.60
C ASP A 59 -3.91 -4.20 7.12
N GLU A 60 -5.09 -4.68 6.68
CA GLU A 60 -5.33 -5.05 5.29
C GLU A 60 -5.75 -3.84 4.46
N LEU A 61 -4.91 -3.48 3.50
CA LEU A 61 -5.11 -2.35 2.61
C LEU A 61 -5.54 -2.81 1.21
N THR A 62 -6.74 -2.44 0.79
CA THR A 62 -7.16 -2.52 -0.61
C THR A 62 -6.92 -1.18 -1.30
N THR A 63 -6.10 -1.17 -2.35
CA THR A 63 -5.75 0.04 -3.10
C THR A 63 -6.21 -0.06 -4.55
N LYS A 64 -6.92 0.96 -5.04
CA LYS A 64 -7.36 1.09 -6.43
C LYS A 64 -6.88 2.42 -7.00
N ILE A 65 -5.97 2.37 -7.97
CA ILE A 65 -5.42 3.56 -8.63
C ILE A 65 -5.77 3.53 -10.12
N ASN A 66 -6.16 4.68 -10.65
CA ASN A 66 -6.32 4.91 -12.09
C ASN A 66 -5.45 6.09 -12.48
N SER A 67 -4.48 5.86 -13.34
CA SER A 67 -3.47 6.84 -13.76
C SER A 67 -3.46 7.02 -15.27
N ARG A 68 -3.07 8.21 -15.73
CA ARG A 68 -2.97 8.58 -17.13
C ARG A 68 -1.94 9.69 -17.34
N GLY A 69 -1.47 9.85 -18.58
CA GLY A 69 -0.48 10.85 -18.95
C GLY A 69 0.95 10.41 -18.61
N PHE A 70 1.14 9.12 -18.36
CA PHE A 70 2.43 8.53 -18.09
C PHE A 70 3.16 8.12 -19.38
N SER A 71 4.47 7.90 -19.29
CA SER A 71 5.29 7.41 -20.41
C SER A 71 4.80 6.03 -20.85
N ALA A 72 4.44 5.91 -22.15
CA ALA A 72 3.80 4.73 -22.69
C ALA A 72 4.75 3.51 -22.71
N ASN A 73 4.21 2.34 -22.43
CA ASN A 73 4.90 1.04 -22.45
C ASN A 73 6.06 0.92 -21.44
N LEU A 74 6.18 1.84 -20.49
CA LEU A 74 7.17 1.80 -19.41
C LEU A 74 6.53 1.42 -18.07
N PRO A 75 7.28 0.78 -17.16
CA PRO A 75 6.82 0.51 -15.79
C PRO A 75 6.86 1.80 -14.96
N HIS A 76 5.88 1.96 -14.07
CA HIS A 76 5.80 3.12 -13.19
C HIS A 76 5.79 2.69 -11.74
N ALA A 77 6.91 2.90 -11.05
CA ALA A 77 7.01 2.64 -9.63
C ALA A 77 6.03 3.55 -8.87
N GLN A 78 5.42 3.02 -7.81
CA GLN A 78 4.46 3.78 -7.02
C GLN A 78 4.49 3.32 -5.56
N HIS A 79 4.46 4.30 -4.65
CA HIS A 79 4.71 4.05 -3.24
C HIS A 79 3.80 4.87 -2.34
N ILE A 80 3.58 4.38 -1.10
CA ILE A 80 3.21 5.24 0.01
C ILE A 80 4.49 5.78 0.63
N HIS A 81 4.54 7.07 0.82
CA HIS A 81 5.60 7.82 1.47
C HIS A 81 5.10 8.50 2.74
N GLY A 82 5.99 8.74 3.72
CA GLY A 82 5.72 9.55 4.89
C GLY A 82 6.55 9.20 6.11
N GLU A 83 6.73 10.17 6.98
CA GLU A 83 7.30 10.03 8.31
C GLU A 83 7.04 11.29 9.13
N GLU A 84 7.25 11.22 10.48
CA GLU A 84 7.02 12.36 11.39
C GLU A 84 7.90 13.58 11.09
N GLN A 85 9.12 13.38 10.57
CA GLN A 85 10.08 14.45 10.29
C GLN A 85 9.88 15.09 8.91
N ALA A 86 9.09 14.50 8.03
CA ALA A 86 8.77 15.10 6.75
C ALA A 86 7.78 16.26 6.90
N LYS A 87 7.73 17.14 5.91
CA LYS A 87 6.75 18.24 5.89
C LYS A 87 5.32 17.75 5.68
N ASN A 88 5.14 16.49 5.30
CA ASN A 88 3.85 15.87 4.98
C ASN A 88 3.07 16.67 3.92
N GLU A 89 3.77 16.99 2.83
CA GLU A 89 3.21 17.68 1.66
C GLU A 89 3.87 17.18 0.37
N CYS A 90 3.23 17.40 -0.76
CA CYS A 90 3.88 17.16 -2.06
C CYS A 90 4.92 18.26 -2.32
N PRO A 91 6.10 17.93 -2.90
CA PRO A 91 7.14 18.92 -3.11
C PRO A 91 6.70 19.98 -4.12
N PRO A 92 6.95 21.27 -3.85
CA PRO A 92 6.81 22.32 -4.83
C PRO A 92 7.98 22.30 -5.82
N ALA A 93 7.87 22.99 -6.95
CA ALA A 93 8.97 23.14 -7.91
C ALA A 93 10.24 23.79 -7.29
N THR A 94 10.10 24.53 -6.21
CA THR A 94 11.22 25.12 -5.46
C THR A 94 11.99 24.14 -4.59
N ALA A 95 11.61 22.85 -4.62
CA ALA A 95 12.38 21.78 -4.00
C ALA A 95 13.57 21.32 -4.88
N ASP A 96 13.64 21.77 -6.12
CA ASP A 96 14.80 21.65 -7.01
C ASP A 96 15.97 22.46 -6.40
N ASP A 97 16.86 21.75 -5.69
CA ASP A 97 17.95 22.36 -4.93
C ASP A 97 19.21 22.54 -5.79
N ASP A 98 19.40 21.75 -6.85
CA ASP A 98 20.57 21.79 -7.73
C ASP A 98 20.34 22.65 -8.99
N GLY A 99 19.08 23.05 -9.24
CA GLY A 99 18.71 23.98 -10.30
C GLY A 99 18.68 23.35 -11.69
N ASP A 100 18.53 22.04 -11.79
CA ASP A 100 18.45 21.32 -13.07
C ASP A 100 17.05 21.39 -13.72
N GLY A 101 16.07 21.95 -13.02
CA GLY A 101 14.68 22.12 -13.47
C GLY A 101 13.78 20.94 -13.10
N LEU A 102 14.27 19.96 -12.35
CA LEU A 102 13.55 18.79 -11.92
C LEU A 102 13.56 18.69 -10.38
N VAL A 103 12.56 18.06 -9.83
CA VAL A 103 12.54 17.66 -8.42
C VAL A 103 12.78 16.15 -8.39
N SER A 104 14.01 15.73 -8.13
CA SER A 104 14.38 14.33 -7.98
C SER A 104 13.70 13.67 -6.77
N THR A 105 13.74 12.33 -6.68
CA THR A 105 13.25 11.64 -5.50
C THR A 105 13.97 12.09 -4.23
N VAL A 106 15.27 12.34 -4.28
CA VAL A 106 16.08 12.76 -3.13
C VAL A 106 15.66 14.15 -2.65
N GLU A 107 15.42 15.09 -3.55
CA GLU A 107 14.96 16.44 -3.23
C GLU A 107 13.51 16.46 -2.73
N GLY A 108 12.70 15.51 -3.16
CA GLY A 108 11.34 15.33 -2.68
C GLY A 108 11.24 14.74 -1.27
N LEU A 109 12.23 13.95 -0.81
CA LEU A 109 12.21 13.28 0.50
C LEU A 109 11.90 14.20 1.69
N PRO A 110 12.44 15.43 1.81
CA PRO A 110 12.09 16.32 2.91
C PRO A 110 10.62 16.71 2.97
N PHE A 111 9.88 16.53 1.87
CA PHE A 111 8.47 16.88 1.74
C PHE A 111 7.57 15.69 2.02
N TYR A 112 7.68 14.63 1.24
CA TYR A 112 6.79 13.46 1.37
C TYR A 112 7.37 12.31 2.21
N GLY A 113 8.63 12.37 2.62
CA GLY A 113 9.27 11.34 3.46
C GLY A 113 9.71 10.08 2.73
N PRO A 114 10.28 9.11 3.45
CA PRO A 114 10.74 7.85 2.88
C PRO A 114 9.58 6.95 2.44
N ILE A 115 9.91 5.94 1.63
CA ILE A 115 8.98 4.90 1.21
C ILE A 115 8.59 4.05 2.41
N ARG A 116 7.29 3.82 2.57
CA ARG A 116 6.69 2.95 3.59
C ARG A 116 6.11 1.67 2.99
N VAL A 117 5.52 1.77 1.80
CA VAL A 117 4.88 0.66 1.07
C VAL A 117 5.15 0.82 -0.42
N SER A 118 5.44 -0.28 -1.10
CA SER A 118 5.58 -0.36 -2.55
C SER A 118 4.32 -1.02 -3.16
N PHE A 119 3.68 -0.36 -4.10
CA PHE A 119 2.50 -0.88 -4.78
C PHE A 119 2.88 -1.80 -5.94
N THR A 120 3.54 -2.90 -5.61
CA THR A 120 3.91 -3.94 -6.56
C THR A 120 2.69 -4.75 -7.02
N THR A 121 2.71 -5.27 -8.22
CA THR A 121 1.64 -6.11 -8.79
C THR A 121 1.72 -7.56 -8.31
N GLU A 122 2.83 -7.94 -7.68
CA GLU A 122 3.04 -9.25 -7.08
C GLU A 122 4.18 -9.23 -6.06
N GLY A 123 4.15 -10.18 -5.12
CA GLY A 123 5.23 -10.41 -4.16
C GLY A 123 5.31 -9.38 -3.04
N ASP A 124 6.52 -9.02 -2.63
CA ASP A 124 6.79 -8.14 -1.49
C ASP A 124 6.38 -6.69 -1.77
N THR A 125 5.66 -6.09 -0.82
CA THR A 125 5.19 -4.71 -0.86
C THR A 125 5.96 -3.78 0.09
N SER A 126 7.02 -4.28 0.74
CA SER A 126 7.84 -3.48 1.64
C SER A 126 8.69 -2.43 0.90
N PRO A 127 9.34 -1.49 1.63
CA PRO A 127 10.28 -0.55 1.04
C PRO A 127 11.45 -1.21 0.27
N ALA A 128 11.79 -2.47 0.58
CA ALA A 128 12.84 -3.21 -0.12
C ALA A 128 12.52 -3.44 -1.62
N SER A 129 11.25 -3.35 -1.99
CA SER A 129 10.77 -3.49 -3.37
C SER A 129 10.72 -2.18 -4.16
N ALA A 130 11.19 -1.08 -3.59
CA ALA A 130 11.07 0.26 -4.17
C ALA A 130 11.56 0.39 -5.62
N LEU A 131 12.60 -0.33 -5.98
CA LEU A 131 13.23 -0.29 -7.30
C LEU A 131 13.01 -1.57 -8.13
N ALA A 132 12.07 -2.42 -7.75
CA ALA A 132 11.72 -3.63 -8.48
C ALA A 132 10.82 -3.29 -9.69
N LEU A 133 11.39 -2.56 -10.67
CA LEU A 133 10.66 -1.99 -11.81
C LEU A 133 9.86 -3.02 -12.60
N ASP A 134 10.31 -4.26 -12.64
CA ASP A 134 9.64 -5.40 -13.28
C ASP A 134 8.33 -5.83 -12.58
N ARG A 135 8.09 -5.32 -11.37
CA ARG A 135 6.89 -5.63 -10.57
C ARG A 135 5.95 -4.45 -10.39
N PHE A 136 6.12 -3.37 -11.13
CA PHE A 136 5.19 -2.24 -11.12
C PHE A 136 4.31 -2.22 -12.38
N PRO A 137 3.15 -1.54 -12.33
CA PRO A 137 2.27 -1.44 -13.48
C PRO A 137 2.97 -0.81 -14.68
N VAL A 138 2.75 -1.39 -15.86
CA VAL A 138 3.22 -0.84 -17.13
C VAL A 138 2.10 -0.03 -17.77
N ALA A 139 2.39 1.20 -18.18
CA ALA A 139 1.43 2.03 -18.89
C ALA A 139 1.15 1.43 -20.28
N ASN A 140 -0.11 1.48 -20.70
CA ASN A 140 -0.50 1.07 -22.04
C ASN A 140 0.02 2.09 -23.10
N PRO A 141 -0.10 1.81 -24.41
CA PRO A 141 0.34 2.75 -25.45
C PRO A 141 -0.30 4.15 -25.39
N GLY A 142 -1.41 4.31 -24.66
CA GLY A 142 -2.07 5.59 -24.40
C GLY A 142 -1.62 6.26 -23.08
N GLY A 143 -0.55 5.80 -22.46
CA GLY A 143 0.01 6.36 -21.23
C GLY A 143 -0.89 6.19 -20.00
N SER A 144 -1.65 5.11 -19.93
CA SER A 144 -2.57 4.86 -18.82
C SER A 144 -2.37 3.49 -18.22
N PHE A 145 -2.55 3.38 -16.91
CA PHE A 145 -2.58 2.09 -16.20
C PHE A 145 -3.58 2.09 -15.05
N ARG A 146 -3.85 0.90 -14.55
CA ARG A 146 -4.66 0.66 -13.36
C ARG A 146 -3.92 -0.26 -12.42
N TYR A 147 -4.11 0.00 -11.14
CA TYR A 147 -3.65 -0.87 -10.05
C TYR A 147 -4.85 -1.23 -9.18
N ASN A 148 -4.96 -2.48 -8.76
CA ASN A 148 -6.03 -2.94 -7.88
C ASN A 148 -5.55 -4.18 -7.13
N GLU A 149 -5.01 -3.97 -5.92
CA GLU A 149 -4.46 -5.02 -5.08
C GLU A 149 -4.92 -4.87 -3.63
N THR A 150 -4.87 -5.99 -2.91
CA THR A 150 -5.14 -6.07 -1.47
C THR A 150 -3.97 -6.79 -0.81
N PHE A 151 -3.40 -6.19 0.22
CA PHE A 151 -2.23 -6.72 0.93
C PHE A 151 -2.14 -6.12 2.33
N GLU A 152 -1.39 -6.80 3.21
CA GLU A 152 -1.09 -6.33 4.56
C GLU A 152 -0.05 -5.20 4.52
N ILE A 153 -0.24 -4.21 5.39
CA ILE A 153 0.70 -3.11 5.62
C ILE A 153 1.11 -3.08 7.09
N PRO A 154 2.27 -2.49 7.43
CA PRO A 154 2.64 -2.32 8.84
C PRO A 154 1.61 -1.51 9.62
N SER A 155 1.30 -1.92 10.86
CA SER A 155 0.26 -1.27 11.70
C SER A 155 0.54 0.21 11.95
N GLU A 156 1.81 0.64 12.00
CA GLU A 156 2.17 2.04 12.12
C GLU A 156 1.86 2.84 10.84
N VAL A 157 1.87 2.20 9.66
CA VAL A 157 1.45 2.82 8.40
C VAL A 157 -0.08 2.91 8.36
N ALA A 158 -0.77 1.85 8.77
CA ALA A 158 -2.23 1.81 8.86
C ALA A 158 -2.76 2.93 9.77
N ALA A 159 -2.20 3.06 10.98
CA ALA A 159 -2.60 4.06 11.97
C ALA A 159 -2.44 5.52 11.49
N ASN A 160 -1.54 5.78 10.55
CA ASN A 160 -1.23 7.13 10.06
C ASN A 160 -1.59 7.34 8.58
N LEU A 161 -2.34 6.41 7.96
CA LEU A 161 -2.59 6.39 6.52
C LEU A 161 -3.11 7.73 5.98
N GLY A 162 -3.95 8.42 6.75
CA GLY A 162 -4.54 9.71 6.38
C GLY A 162 -3.57 10.90 6.37
N GLU A 163 -2.30 10.71 6.76
CA GLU A 163 -1.26 11.75 6.79
C GLU A 163 -0.13 11.45 5.78
N LEU A 164 -0.24 10.34 5.06
CA LEU A 164 0.77 9.86 4.14
C LEU A 164 0.49 10.31 2.70
N HIS A 165 1.43 10.02 1.81
CA HIS A 165 1.38 10.43 0.42
C HIS A 165 1.52 9.26 -0.53
N ILE A 166 0.87 9.34 -1.69
CA ILE A 166 1.18 8.44 -2.81
C ILE A 166 2.02 9.22 -3.81
N VAL A 167 3.19 8.65 -4.15
CA VAL A 167 4.06 9.16 -5.21
C VAL A 167 4.15 8.10 -6.29
N GLN A 168 4.00 8.50 -7.55
CA GLN A 168 4.22 7.65 -8.72
C GLN A 168 5.39 8.22 -9.51
N HIS A 169 6.25 7.34 -10.02
CA HIS A 169 7.53 7.66 -10.63
C HIS A 169 7.59 7.27 -12.09
N GLY A 170 8.62 7.76 -12.76
CA GLY A 170 8.95 7.45 -14.14
C GLY A 170 8.49 8.53 -15.11
N VAL A 171 9.45 9.30 -15.60
CA VAL A 171 9.25 10.35 -16.60
C VAL A 171 10.28 10.16 -17.71
N ASP A 172 9.84 9.81 -18.91
CA ASP A 172 10.67 9.75 -20.12
C ASP A 172 10.81 11.18 -20.65
N LEU A 173 11.89 11.86 -20.27
CA LEU A 173 12.11 13.28 -20.54
C LEU A 173 12.34 13.59 -22.02
N ASN A 174 12.93 12.65 -22.74
CA ASN A 174 13.28 12.83 -24.15
C ASN A 174 12.30 12.14 -25.12
N GLY A 175 11.34 11.36 -24.59
CA GLY A 175 10.28 10.71 -25.35
C GLY A 175 10.77 9.54 -26.21
N ASN A 176 11.92 8.92 -25.88
CA ASN A 176 12.51 7.84 -26.68
C ASN A 176 11.95 6.45 -26.34
N GLY A 177 11.11 6.32 -25.31
CA GLY A 177 10.43 5.09 -24.91
C GLY A 177 11.25 4.16 -24.02
N VAL A 178 12.31 4.67 -23.40
CA VAL A 178 13.13 3.97 -22.41
C VAL A 178 13.49 4.93 -21.29
N TYR A 179 13.71 4.41 -20.08
CA TYR A 179 14.28 5.23 -19.02
C TYR A 179 15.80 5.27 -19.14
N ASP A 180 16.34 6.43 -19.41
CA ASP A 180 17.78 6.68 -19.53
C ASP A 180 18.24 7.90 -18.69
N GLY A 181 19.26 8.59 -19.13
CA GLY A 181 19.86 9.70 -18.39
C GLY A 181 20.96 9.26 -17.43
N PRO A 182 21.46 10.18 -16.60
CA PRO A 182 22.50 9.86 -15.63
C PRO A 182 21.97 8.86 -14.60
N ILE A 183 22.87 8.03 -14.07
CA ILE A 183 22.52 7.16 -12.94
C ILE A 183 22.33 8.04 -11.71
N SER A 184 21.15 7.96 -11.12
CA SER A 184 20.77 8.74 -9.94
C SER A 184 21.47 8.24 -8.67
N GLY A 185 21.31 9.00 -7.58
CA GLY A 185 21.77 8.59 -6.27
C GLY A 185 21.15 7.28 -5.75
N LEU A 186 20.07 6.82 -6.39
CA LEU A 186 19.40 5.54 -6.08
C LEU A 186 19.92 4.36 -6.92
N GLY A 187 20.86 4.58 -7.82
CA GLY A 187 21.49 3.54 -8.64
C GLY A 187 20.66 3.08 -9.85
N VAL A 188 19.65 3.84 -10.24
CA VAL A 188 18.83 3.63 -11.44
C VAL A 188 18.93 4.86 -12.35
N PRO A 189 18.56 4.77 -13.65
CA PRO A 189 18.43 5.94 -14.50
C PRO A 189 17.54 7.01 -13.88
N LEU A 190 17.91 8.28 -13.98
CA LEU A 190 17.17 9.41 -13.39
C LEU A 190 15.70 9.39 -13.81
N GLU A 191 15.43 9.15 -15.09
CA GLU A 191 14.07 9.11 -15.62
C GLU A 191 13.18 8.05 -14.96
N ALA A 192 13.75 6.92 -14.51
CA ALA A 192 12.99 5.86 -13.84
C ALA A 192 12.54 6.25 -12.43
N GLU A 193 13.31 7.09 -11.74
CA GLU A 193 13.05 7.47 -10.35
C GLU A 193 12.36 8.83 -10.19
N LEU A 194 12.33 9.67 -11.24
CA LEU A 194 11.70 10.98 -11.17
C LEU A 194 10.24 10.88 -10.74
N PRO A 195 9.83 11.61 -9.70
CA PRO A 195 8.42 11.71 -9.32
C PRO A 195 7.58 12.32 -10.45
N ALA A 196 6.65 11.53 -10.98
CA ALA A 196 5.71 11.96 -12.01
C ALA A 196 4.44 12.55 -11.41
N THR A 197 3.99 12.00 -10.27
CA THR A 197 2.84 12.54 -9.53
C THR A 197 3.03 12.41 -8.03
N CYS A 198 2.34 13.30 -7.29
CA CYS A 198 2.19 13.18 -5.84
C CYS A 198 0.76 13.52 -5.42
N GLY A 199 0.28 12.91 -4.35
CA GLY A 199 -1.01 13.22 -3.74
C GLY A 199 -1.09 12.81 -2.28
N VAL A 200 -1.63 13.70 -1.45
CA VAL A 200 -1.91 13.43 -0.03
C VAL A 200 -3.07 12.45 0.08
N ILE A 201 -2.93 11.45 0.93
CA ILE A 201 -4.01 10.52 1.28
C ILE A 201 -4.90 11.24 2.32
N VAL A 202 -6.18 11.34 2.04
CA VAL A 202 -7.12 11.99 2.96
C VAL A 202 -8.32 11.08 3.23
N PRO A 203 -8.86 11.07 4.46
CA PRO A 203 -10.08 10.33 4.77
C PRO A 203 -11.22 10.72 3.83
N LYS A 204 -12.02 9.74 3.45
CA LYS A 204 -13.25 9.99 2.71
C LYS A 204 -14.40 9.97 3.70
N GLY A 205 -14.88 11.15 4.06
CA GLY A 205 -16.13 11.30 4.82
C GLY A 205 -17.35 10.75 4.07
#